data_7e3f6fed9e09e9923ab279f09e851b76
#
_entry.id   7e3f6fed9e09e9923ab279f09e851b76
#
_cell.length_a   1.000
_cell.length_b   1.000
_cell.length_c   1.000
_cell.angle_alpha   90.00
_cell.angle_beta   90.00
_cell.angle_gamma   90.00
#
_symmetry.space_group_name_H-M   'P 1'
#
loop_
_entity.id
_entity.type
_entity.pdbx_description
1 polymer ?
#
loop_
_entity_poly.entity_id
_entity_poly.type
_entity_poly.pdbx_seq_one_letter_code
_entity_poly.pdbx_strand_id
1 'polypeptide(L)'
;LNQLKESSWRLGILLNGYDDLQKNNIHWISNGKYSGKWFADPFILSYDDKVVTLLVEEFDYHVHRGRLARLLVDRASWTITDCKIILDLPTHLSFPMIWRKEGKVYVCPENFHSGKWDMYEYDEQKEELTLVRTLMNEKLTDATIFEHEGETYLLSTYDPTPNGKLLTIWKMVGESFERVQDVAFDEKIARNAGKIFSWKGKLIRPAQECNQVYGHAMVFQEVSIKDGQFSFIELYRYNPTHPTFKVGTHTYNQSEGEMAVIDVKGRR
;
A
#
# COMPACT_ATOMS: atom_id res chain seq x y z
N LEU A 1 -28.95 13.30 17.64
CA LEU A 1 -27.55 13.66 17.28
C LEU A 1 -26.86 12.40 16.79
N ASN A 2 -26.93 12.13 15.48
CA ASN A 2 -26.09 11.11 14.83
C ASN A 2 -24.65 11.62 14.89
N GLN A 3 -23.87 11.16 15.87
CA GLN A 3 -22.43 11.25 15.76
C GLN A 3 -22.04 10.44 14.52
N LEU A 4 -21.59 11.12 13.47
CA LEU A 4 -20.93 10.48 12.33
C LEU A 4 -19.78 9.66 12.91
N LYS A 5 -19.92 8.33 12.91
CA LYS A 5 -18.87 7.44 13.39
C LYS A 5 -17.66 7.64 12.49
N GLU A 6 -16.59 8.17 13.04
CA GLU A 6 -15.35 8.38 12.32
C GLU A 6 -14.76 7.04 11.86
N SER A 7 -14.22 7.03 10.64
CA SER A 7 -13.49 5.86 10.14
C SER A 7 -12.22 5.65 10.94
N SER A 8 -11.89 4.41 11.20
CA SER A 8 -10.65 3.99 11.84
C SER A 8 -10.09 2.76 11.14
N TRP A 9 -8.78 2.61 11.16
CA TRP A 9 -8.09 1.49 10.52
C TRP A 9 -7.32 0.66 11.54
N ARG A 10 -7.12 -0.63 11.22
CA ARG A 10 -6.34 -1.59 11.98
C ARG A 10 -5.41 -2.33 11.03
N LEU A 11 -4.20 -2.64 11.50
CA LEU A 11 -3.21 -3.40 10.75
C LEU A 11 -3.20 -4.86 11.18
N GLY A 12 -2.81 -5.74 10.26
CA GLY A 12 -2.61 -7.15 10.52
C GLY A 12 -1.35 -7.67 9.85
N ILE A 13 -0.68 -8.64 10.49
CA ILE A 13 0.50 -9.33 9.98
C ILE A 13 0.14 -10.76 9.60
N LEU A 14 0.70 -11.21 8.48
CA LEU A 14 0.60 -12.55 7.93
C LEU A 14 2.01 -13.14 7.83
N LEU A 15 2.34 -14.13 8.63
CA LEU A 15 3.70 -14.69 8.69
C LEU A 15 4.08 -15.45 7.42
N ASN A 16 3.10 -16.12 6.80
CA ASN A 16 3.25 -16.85 5.53
C ASN A 16 2.49 -16.16 4.39
N GLY A 17 2.41 -14.85 4.42
CA GLY A 17 1.90 -13.99 3.35
C GLY A 17 0.53 -14.40 2.81
N TYR A 18 0.45 -14.59 1.50
CA TYR A 18 -0.80 -14.88 0.81
C TYR A 18 -1.45 -16.20 1.21
N ASP A 19 -0.67 -17.22 1.60
CA ASP A 19 -1.21 -18.48 2.11
C ASP A 19 -1.96 -18.27 3.44
N ASP A 20 -1.43 -17.43 4.32
CA ASP A 20 -2.09 -17.07 5.60
C ASP A 20 -3.34 -16.22 5.38
N LEU A 21 -3.34 -15.35 4.36
CA LEU A 21 -4.52 -14.57 4.00
C LEU A 21 -5.69 -15.49 3.59
N GLN A 22 -5.44 -16.48 2.74
CA GLN A 22 -6.44 -17.45 2.28
C GLN A 22 -6.96 -18.33 3.42
N LYS A 23 -6.13 -18.60 4.44
CA LYS A 23 -6.49 -19.35 5.64
C LYS A 23 -7.06 -18.48 6.76
N ASN A 24 -7.11 -17.17 6.57
CA ASN A 24 -7.51 -16.19 7.58
C ASN A 24 -6.65 -16.27 8.88
N ASN A 25 -5.36 -16.52 8.72
CA ASN A 25 -4.39 -16.62 9.81
C ASN A 25 -3.66 -15.28 9.97
N ILE A 26 -4.33 -14.31 10.61
CA ILE A 26 -3.90 -12.92 10.70
C ILE A 26 -3.60 -12.56 12.15
N HIS A 27 -2.41 -12.02 12.41
CA HIS A 27 -2.05 -11.41 13.68
C HIS A 27 -2.44 -9.92 13.68
N TRP A 28 -3.55 -9.60 14.32
CA TRP A 28 -4.04 -8.22 14.41
C TRP A 28 -3.17 -7.39 15.35
N ILE A 29 -2.75 -6.20 14.88
CA ILE A 29 -1.85 -5.32 15.60
C ILE A 29 -2.65 -4.41 16.53
N SER A 30 -2.25 -4.37 17.81
CA SER A 30 -2.76 -3.40 18.77
C SER A 30 -2.06 -2.06 18.62
N ASN A 31 -2.82 -0.96 18.56
CA ASN A 31 -2.25 0.39 18.55
C ASN A 31 -1.59 0.77 19.88
N GLY A 32 -1.81 0.01 20.97
CA GLY A 32 -1.22 0.29 22.28
C GLY A 32 -1.51 1.72 22.76
N LYS A 33 -0.45 2.45 23.10
CA LYS A 33 -0.55 3.86 23.56
C LYS A 33 -0.96 4.86 22.46
N TYR A 34 -1.03 4.43 21.20
CA TYR A 34 -1.37 5.30 20.06
C TYR A 34 -2.85 5.25 19.67
N SER A 35 -3.75 5.06 20.63
CA SER A 35 -5.20 4.95 20.42
C SER A 35 -5.89 6.23 19.92
N GLY A 36 -5.21 7.39 20.01
CA GLY A 36 -5.70 8.69 19.51
C GLY A 36 -5.54 8.90 18.01
N LYS A 37 -5.07 7.89 17.29
CA LYS A 37 -4.81 7.92 15.84
C LYS A 37 -5.04 6.56 15.23
N TRP A 38 -5.06 6.49 13.89
CA TRP A 38 -5.08 5.23 13.17
C TRP A 38 -3.96 5.17 12.13
N PHE A 39 -3.68 3.96 11.67
CA PHE A 39 -2.66 3.65 10.69
C PHE A 39 -3.25 2.81 9.57
N ALA A 40 -2.90 3.13 8.34
CA ALA A 40 -3.32 2.44 7.13
C ALA A 40 -2.16 2.32 6.12
N ASP A 41 -2.41 1.72 4.97
CA ASP A 41 -1.46 1.58 3.86
C ASP A 41 -0.10 1.02 4.27
N PRO A 42 -0.03 -0.11 4.98
CA PRO A 42 1.21 -0.60 5.54
C PRO A 42 2.14 -1.21 4.48
N PHE A 43 3.44 -0.92 4.61
CA PHE A 43 4.54 -1.55 3.90
C PHE A 43 5.56 -2.07 4.89
N ILE A 44 6.08 -3.28 4.69
CA ILE A 44 7.14 -3.83 5.53
C ILE A 44 8.49 -3.24 5.07
N LEU A 45 9.14 -2.47 5.96
CA LEU A 45 10.48 -1.97 5.73
C LEU A 45 11.53 -3.03 6.05
N SER A 46 11.42 -3.66 7.21
CA SER A 46 12.28 -4.76 7.67
C SER A 46 11.61 -5.55 8.78
N TYR A 47 12.14 -6.71 9.08
CA TYR A 47 11.75 -7.48 10.27
C TYR A 47 12.86 -8.44 10.69
N ASP A 48 12.86 -8.77 11.97
CA ASP A 48 13.66 -9.81 12.60
C ASP A 48 12.77 -10.71 13.48
N ASP A 49 13.35 -11.51 14.36
CA ASP A 49 12.59 -12.41 15.24
C ASP A 49 11.77 -11.68 16.32
N LYS A 50 12.07 -10.41 16.60
CA LYS A 50 11.47 -9.64 17.70
C LYS A 50 10.58 -8.50 17.23
N VAL A 51 10.94 -7.85 16.12
CA VAL A 51 10.32 -6.59 15.69
C VAL A 51 9.99 -6.65 14.19
N VAL A 52 8.84 -6.09 13.82
CA VAL A 52 8.51 -5.72 12.45
C VAL A 52 8.52 -4.20 12.35
N THR A 53 9.27 -3.67 11.39
CA THR A 53 9.31 -2.24 11.07
C THR A 53 8.42 -1.97 9.86
N LEU A 54 7.41 -1.12 10.04
CA LEU A 54 6.46 -0.75 9.00
C LEU A 54 6.59 0.72 8.62
N LEU A 55 6.39 1.03 7.35
CA LEU A 55 6.03 2.37 6.89
C LEU A 55 4.52 2.40 6.63
N VAL A 56 3.85 3.45 7.09
CA VAL A 56 2.39 3.56 7.07
C VAL A 56 1.92 4.98 6.78
N GLU A 57 0.67 5.11 6.34
CA GLU A 57 -0.10 6.33 6.55
C GLU A 57 -0.45 6.42 8.04
N GLU A 58 -0.13 7.54 8.67
CA GLU A 58 -0.59 7.89 10.01
C GLU A 58 -1.61 9.03 9.91
N PHE A 59 -2.77 8.84 10.52
CA PHE A 59 -3.78 9.87 10.63
C PHE A 59 -4.05 10.18 12.10
N ASP A 60 -3.75 11.42 12.46
CA ASP A 60 -4.04 11.97 13.78
C ASP A 60 -5.30 12.84 13.68
N TYR A 61 -6.28 12.57 14.53
CA TYR A 61 -7.56 13.31 14.53
C TYR A 61 -7.42 14.81 14.83
N HIS A 62 -6.30 15.24 15.43
CA HIS A 62 -6.01 16.66 15.64
C HIS A 62 -5.37 17.33 14.42
N VAL A 63 -4.67 16.57 13.60
CA VAL A 63 -3.99 17.06 12.38
C VAL A 63 -4.93 17.06 11.18
N HIS A 64 -5.89 16.13 11.14
CA HIS A 64 -6.89 15.95 10.07
C HIS A 64 -6.31 15.73 8.67
N ARG A 65 -5.12 15.13 8.57
CA ARG A 65 -4.53 14.67 7.31
C ARG A 65 -3.59 13.51 7.54
N GLY A 66 -3.33 12.74 6.47
CA GLY A 66 -2.34 11.68 6.47
C GLY A 66 -0.91 12.23 6.46
N ARG A 67 -0.05 11.59 7.24
CA ARG A 67 1.42 11.77 7.26
C ARG A 67 2.07 10.41 7.12
N LEU A 68 3.35 10.36 6.79
CA LEU A 68 4.07 9.09 6.80
C LEU A 68 4.75 8.85 8.13
N ALA A 69 4.58 7.64 8.66
CA ALA A 69 5.21 7.22 9.90
C ALA A 69 5.96 5.89 9.73
N ARG A 70 7.02 5.73 10.52
CA ARG A 70 7.66 4.47 10.80
C ARG A 70 7.08 3.91 12.11
N LEU A 71 6.61 2.66 12.07
CA LEU A 71 6.16 1.93 13.25
C LEU A 71 7.12 0.81 13.60
N LEU A 72 7.34 0.59 14.90
CA LEU A 72 7.91 -0.64 15.43
C LEU A 72 6.80 -1.48 16.06
N VAL A 73 6.67 -2.72 15.62
CA VAL A 73 5.68 -3.67 16.12
C VAL A 73 6.41 -4.81 16.82
N ASP A 74 6.15 -5.00 18.11
CA ASP A 74 6.67 -6.13 18.87
C ASP A 74 5.99 -7.44 18.43
N ARG A 75 6.77 -8.43 18.04
CA ARG A 75 6.24 -9.72 17.52
C ARG A 75 5.71 -10.65 18.61
N ALA A 76 6.10 -10.47 19.86
CA ALA A 76 5.60 -11.28 20.95
C ALA A 76 4.16 -10.89 21.34
N SER A 77 3.85 -9.59 21.31
CA SER A 77 2.55 -9.06 21.72
C SER A 77 1.69 -8.54 20.57
N TRP A 78 2.25 -8.42 19.36
CA TRP A 78 1.64 -7.75 18.19
C TRP A 78 1.13 -6.35 18.54
N THR A 79 1.94 -5.59 19.25
CA THR A 79 1.62 -4.22 19.70
C THR A 79 2.61 -3.23 19.13
N ILE A 80 2.11 -2.04 18.71
CA ILE A 80 2.97 -0.93 18.30
C ILE A 80 3.68 -0.39 19.53
N THR A 81 5.01 -0.48 19.54
CA THR A 81 5.87 -0.01 20.64
C THR A 81 6.42 1.38 20.38
N ASP A 82 6.61 1.74 19.11
CA ASP A 82 7.11 3.06 18.72
C ASP A 82 6.50 3.55 17.40
N CYS A 83 6.34 4.87 17.29
CA CYS A 83 5.82 5.56 16.11
C CYS A 83 6.59 6.86 15.92
N LYS A 84 7.27 7.00 14.80
CA LYS A 84 8.00 8.20 14.40
C LYS A 84 7.46 8.75 13.09
N ILE A 85 7.06 10.03 13.06
CA ILE A 85 6.70 10.70 11.81
C ILE A 85 7.99 10.92 11.01
N ILE A 86 8.02 10.43 9.77
CA ILE A 86 9.18 10.49 8.87
C ILE A 86 8.98 11.47 7.72
N LEU A 87 7.74 11.85 7.42
CA LEU A 87 7.40 12.89 6.44
C LEU A 87 6.07 13.55 6.81
N ASP A 88 6.09 14.86 6.93
CA ASP A 88 4.93 15.71 7.20
C ASP A 88 4.92 16.88 6.22
N LEU A 89 3.95 16.92 5.33
CA LEU A 89 3.77 17.97 4.32
C LEU A 89 2.42 18.66 4.51
N PRO A 90 2.19 19.84 3.93
CA PRO A 90 0.89 20.53 4.00
C PRO A 90 -0.25 19.71 3.35
N THR A 91 0.07 18.82 2.42
CA THR A 91 -0.87 17.94 1.73
C THR A 91 -1.01 16.59 2.43
N HIS A 92 -2.13 15.90 2.18
CA HIS A 92 -2.37 14.53 2.66
C HIS A 92 -1.39 13.56 2.00
N LEU A 93 -0.71 12.75 2.81
CA LEU A 93 0.21 11.70 2.39
C LEU A 93 -0.37 10.33 2.77
N SER A 94 -0.26 9.37 1.86
CA SER A 94 -0.67 7.98 2.06
C SER A 94 0.21 7.03 1.25
N PHE A 95 -0.04 5.74 1.35
CA PHE A 95 0.55 4.69 0.53
C PHE A 95 2.07 4.84 0.34
N PRO A 96 2.90 4.67 1.39
CA PRO A 96 4.35 4.86 1.34
C PRO A 96 5.05 3.73 0.58
N MET A 97 4.86 3.67 -0.73
CA MET A 97 5.40 2.61 -1.58
C MET A 97 6.92 2.55 -1.48
N ILE A 98 7.43 1.40 -1.05
CA ILE A 98 8.87 1.14 -0.92
C ILE A 98 9.42 0.59 -2.24
N TRP A 99 10.48 1.23 -2.73
CA TRP A 99 11.26 0.77 -3.87
C TRP A 99 12.72 0.60 -3.49
N ARG A 100 13.22 -0.63 -3.56
CA ARG A 100 14.64 -0.94 -3.30
C ARG A 100 15.39 -0.97 -4.62
N LYS A 101 16.44 -0.17 -4.71
CA LYS A 101 17.28 -0.09 -5.92
C LYS A 101 18.71 0.20 -5.54
N GLU A 102 19.66 -0.57 -6.10
CA GLU A 102 21.11 -0.34 -5.95
C GLU A 102 21.55 -0.21 -4.47
N GLY A 103 20.98 -1.05 -3.59
CA GLY A 103 21.30 -1.06 -2.16
C GLY A 103 20.67 0.09 -1.35
N LYS A 104 19.88 0.94 -1.98
CA LYS A 104 19.16 2.04 -1.33
C LYS A 104 17.68 1.73 -1.17
N VAL A 105 17.06 2.36 -0.19
CA VAL A 105 15.62 2.32 0.05
C VAL A 105 15.02 3.65 -0.36
N TYR A 106 14.11 3.60 -1.33
CA TYR A 106 13.32 4.75 -1.74
C TYR A 106 11.87 4.58 -1.28
N VAL A 107 11.22 5.70 -0.98
CA VAL A 107 9.81 5.78 -0.64
C VAL A 107 9.14 6.74 -1.61
N CYS A 108 8.09 6.26 -2.28
CA CYS A 108 7.34 7.05 -3.26
C CYS A 108 5.86 7.08 -2.79
N PRO A 109 5.49 8.04 -1.92
CA PRO A 109 4.15 8.08 -1.35
C PRO A 109 3.13 8.63 -2.33
N GLU A 110 1.86 8.28 -2.12
CA GLU A 110 0.77 9.05 -2.71
C GLU A 110 0.74 10.45 -2.10
N ASN A 111 0.73 11.45 -2.97
CA ASN A 111 0.55 12.87 -2.64
C ASN A 111 -0.37 13.52 -3.67
N PHE A 112 -1.58 12.96 -3.79
CA PHE A 112 -2.56 13.30 -4.83
C PHE A 112 -2.81 14.80 -4.96
N HIS A 113 -2.98 15.49 -3.83
CA HIS A 113 -3.29 16.92 -3.82
C HIS A 113 -2.15 17.84 -4.27
N SER A 114 -0.90 17.35 -4.23
CA SER A 114 0.24 18.12 -4.77
C SER A 114 0.29 18.13 -6.29
N GLY A 115 -0.36 17.17 -6.95
CA GLY A 115 -0.26 16.94 -8.39
C GLY A 115 1.08 16.36 -8.83
N LYS A 116 1.87 15.84 -7.89
CA LYS A 116 3.19 15.27 -8.12
C LYS A 116 3.33 13.91 -7.45
N TRP A 117 4.12 13.04 -8.08
CA TRP A 117 4.57 11.82 -7.46
C TRP A 117 6.08 11.88 -7.29
N ASP A 118 6.50 12.00 -6.03
CA ASP A 118 7.87 12.26 -5.63
C ASP A 118 8.55 11.01 -5.08
N MET A 119 9.87 10.92 -5.30
CA MET A 119 10.72 9.88 -4.74
C MET A 119 11.61 10.46 -3.66
N TYR A 120 11.60 9.82 -2.50
CA TYR A 120 12.42 10.14 -1.35
C TYR A 120 13.40 8.99 -1.07
N GLU A 121 14.62 9.30 -0.65
CA GLU A 121 15.59 8.32 -0.12
C GLU A 121 15.37 8.22 1.40
N TYR A 122 15.27 6.99 1.91
CA TYR A 122 15.13 6.72 3.34
C TYR A 122 16.52 6.50 3.95
N ASP A 123 16.89 7.35 4.92
CA ASP A 123 18.09 7.19 5.75
C ASP A 123 17.75 6.32 6.97
N GLU A 124 18.24 5.08 7.00
CA GLU A 124 17.96 4.13 8.08
C GLU A 124 18.53 4.56 9.43
N GLN A 125 19.63 5.33 9.45
CA GLN A 125 20.26 5.76 10.70
C GLN A 125 19.52 6.94 11.33
N LYS A 126 19.06 7.88 10.50
CA LYS A 126 18.30 9.06 10.94
C LYS A 126 16.80 8.78 11.02
N GLU A 127 16.34 7.74 10.33
CA GLU A 127 14.92 7.44 10.11
C GLU A 127 14.18 8.65 9.52
N GLU A 128 14.72 9.19 8.44
CA GLU A 128 14.23 10.39 7.76
C GLU A 128 14.17 10.17 6.25
N LEU A 129 13.26 10.90 5.60
CA LEU A 129 13.08 10.93 4.16
C LEU A 129 13.66 12.22 3.58
N THR A 130 14.53 12.08 2.57
CA THR A 130 15.07 13.21 1.81
C THR A 130 14.57 13.15 0.37
N LEU A 131 13.98 14.23 -0.12
CA LEU A 131 13.50 14.32 -1.51
C LEU A 131 14.67 14.14 -2.48
N VAL A 132 14.52 13.18 -3.38
CA VAL A 132 15.49 12.93 -4.47
C VAL A 132 15.04 13.65 -5.73
N ARG A 133 13.82 13.38 -6.21
CA ARG A 133 13.24 14.03 -7.40
C ARG A 133 11.75 13.74 -7.54
N THR A 134 11.09 14.52 -8.37
CA THR A 134 9.75 14.20 -8.86
C THR A 134 9.86 13.16 -9.99
N LEU A 135 9.12 12.06 -9.87
CA LEU A 135 9.03 11.01 -10.88
C LEU A 135 8.00 11.34 -11.96
N MET A 136 6.84 11.87 -11.55
CA MET A 136 5.76 12.28 -12.46
C MET A 136 5.03 13.51 -11.94
N ASN A 137 4.55 14.35 -12.86
CA ASN A 137 3.67 15.51 -12.57
C ASN A 137 2.21 15.11 -12.86
N GLU A 138 1.72 14.11 -12.12
CA GLU A 138 0.40 13.54 -12.26
C GLU A 138 -0.22 13.26 -10.88
N LYS A 139 -1.53 13.34 -10.77
CA LYS A 139 -2.29 12.98 -9.57
C LYS A 139 -2.52 11.46 -9.54
N LEU A 140 -1.46 10.71 -9.28
CA LEU A 140 -1.51 9.24 -9.19
C LEU A 140 -2.14 8.79 -7.87
N THR A 141 -2.74 7.61 -7.87
CA THR A 141 -3.31 6.96 -6.69
C THR A 141 -2.76 5.56 -6.51
N ASP A 142 -2.25 5.27 -5.32
CA ASP A 142 -1.65 3.98 -4.93
C ASP A 142 -0.70 3.43 -6.01
N ALA A 143 0.16 4.31 -6.52
CA ALA A 143 1.11 4.00 -7.58
C ALA A 143 2.15 2.98 -7.11
N THR A 144 2.37 1.92 -7.91
CA THR A 144 3.34 0.87 -7.60
C THR A 144 4.35 0.69 -8.71
N ILE A 145 5.63 0.55 -8.33
CA ILE A 145 6.70 0.14 -9.23
C ILE A 145 6.81 -1.37 -9.24
N PHE A 146 6.96 -1.93 -10.42
CA PHE A 146 7.20 -3.35 -10.67
C PHE A 146 8.36 -3.54 -11.65
N GLU A 147 9.35 -4.33 -11.25
CA GLU A 147 10.50 -4.67 -12.09
C GLU A 147 10.33 -6.07 -12.66
N HIS A 148 10.49 -6.20 -13.97
CA HIS A 148 10.36 -7.46 -14.69
C HIS A 148 11.28 -7.51 -15.91
N GLU A 149 12.11 -8.56 -15.99
CA GLU A 149 13.05 -8.78 -17.10
C GLU A 149 13.93 -7.56 -17.44
N GLY A 150 14.42 -6.88 -16.41
CA GLY A 150 15.28 -5.69 -16.54
C GLY A 150 14.57 -4.39 -16.87
N GLU A 151 13.25 -4.43 -17.01
CA GLU A 151 12.41 -3.27 -17.26
C GLU A 151 11.71 -2.82 -15.98
N THR A 152 11.51 -1.51 -15.83
CA THR A 152 10.79 -0.92 -14.69
C THR A 152 9.44 -0.38 -15.17
N TYR A 153 8.38 -0.86 -14.57
CA TYR A 153 7.00 -0.46 -14.86
C TYR A 153 6.39 0.28 -13.68
N LEU A 154 5.48 1.19 -13.97
CA LEU A 154 4.62 1.87 -13.02
C LEU A 154 3.18 1.52 -13.34
N LEU A 155 2.43 1.08 -12.33
CA LEU A 155 1.00 0.80 -12.44
C LEU A 155 0.24 1.75 -11.51
N SER A 156 -0.76 2.46 -12.02
CA SER A 156 -1.58 3.37 -11.23
C SER A 156 -2.93 3.66 -11.88
N THR A 157 -3.88 4.08 -11.08
CA THR A 157 -5.01 4.91 -11.48
C THR A 157 -4.67 6.38 -11.21
N TYR A 158 -5.45 7.32 -11.75
CA TYR A 158 -5.20 8.75 -11.57
C TYR A 158 -6.47 9.59 -11.80
N ASP A 159 -6.37 10.90 -11.56
CA ASP A 159 -7.45 11.87 -11.78
C ASP A 159 -7.93 11.86 -13.26
N PRO A 160 -9.25 11.87 -13.59
CA PRO A 160 -10.39 12.10 -12.69
C PRO A 160 -11.05 10.82 -12.15
N THR A 161 -10.51 9.63 -12.38
CA THR A 161 -11.14 8.34 -12.03
C THR A 161 -10.27 7.45 -11.15
N PRO A 162 -9.82 7.95 -9.97
CA PRO A 162 -8.87 7.22 -9.11
C PRO A 162 -9.41 5.86 -8.63
N ASN A 163 -10.71 5.71 -8.45
CA ASN A 163 -11.38 4.47 -8.02
C ASN A 163 -12.15 3.81 -9.16
N GLY A 164 -11.68 3.97 -10.40
CA GLY A 164 -12.40 3.56 -11.59
C GLY A 164 -12.10 2.15 -12.07
N LYS A 165 -12.30 1.99 -13.37
CA LYS A 165 -12.15 0.72 -14.09
C LYS A 165 -10.89 0.67 -14.97
N LEU A 166 -10.14 1.77 -15.08
CA LEU A 166 -8.99 1.90 -15.97
C LEU A 166 -7.69 1.94 -15.20
N LEU A 167 -6.87 0.92 -15.37
CA LEU A 167 -5.48 0.87 -14.90
C LEU A 167 -4.56 1.32 -16.03
N THR A 168 -3.71 2.29 -15.76
CA THR A 168 -2.66 2.69 -16.70
C THR A 168 -1.31 2.12 -16.27
N ILE A 169 -0.55 1.70 -17.26
CA ILE A 169 0.80 1.15 -17.10
C ILE A 169 1.77 2.03 -17.89
N TRP A 170 2.80 2.47 -17.22
CA TRP A 170 3.93 3.19 -17.81
C TRP A 170 5.18 2.32 -17.71
N LYS A 171 6.13 2.57 -18.59
CA LYS A 171 7.46 1.98 -18.58
C LYS A 171 8.50 3.07 -18.40
N MET A 172 9.51 2.81 -17.60
CA MET A 172 10.63 3.74 -17.42
C MET A 172 11.52 3.72 -18.66
N VAL A 173 11.74 4.90 -19.24
CA VAL A 173 12.65 5.13 -20.36
C VAL A 173 13.63 6.23 -19.93
N GLY A 174 14.88 5.86 -19.69
CA GLY A 174 15.84 6.75 -19.05
C GLY A 174 15.37 7.10 -17.62
N GLU A 175 15.11 8.37 -17.36
CA GLU A 175 14.63 8.84 -16.05
C GLU A 175 13.12 9.18 -16.03
N SER A 176 12.41 8.95 -17.12
CA SER A 176 11.00 9.30 -17.30
C SER A 176 10.13 8.06 -17.45
N PHE A 177 8.84 8.19 -17.11
CA PHE A 177 7.84 7.17 -17.36
C PHE A 177 7.04 7.51 -18.61
N GLU A 178 6.99 6.57 -19.56
CA GLU A 178 6.20 6.65 -20.78
C GLU A 178 5.00 5.68 -20.70
N ARG A 179 3.81 6.16 -21.04
CA ARG A 179 2.58 5.33 -21.05
C ARG A 179 2.69 4.26 -22.13
N VAL A 180 2.49 3.00 -21.75
CA VAL A 180 2.62 1.86 -22.66
C VAL A 180 1.32 1.07 -22.81
N GLN A 181 0.43 1.08 -21.79
CA GLN A 181 -0.81 0.32 -21.85
C GLN A 181 -1.88 0.90 -20.93
N ASP A 182 -3.14 0.79 -21.37
CA ASP A 182 -4.32 0.89 -20.51
C ASP A 182 -5.03 -0.45 -20.45
N VAL A 183 -5.43 -0.85 -19.26
CA VAL A 183 -6.23 -2.04 -19.02
C VAL A 183 -7.57 -1.64 -18.43
N ALA A 184 -8.65 -1.91 -19.16
CA ALA A 184 -10.02 -1.68 -18.70
C ALA A 184 -10.58 -2.95 -18.06
N PHE A 185 -11.19 -2.81 -16.89
CA PHE A 185 -11.90 -3.88 -16.19
C PHE A 185 -13.42 -3.69 -16.27
N ASP A 186 -14.17 -4.76 -16.14
CA ASP A 186 -15.64 -4.69 -16.10
C ASP A 186 -16.15 -4.10 -14.77
N GLU A 187 -15.36 -4.25 -13.71
CA GLU A 187 -15.63 -3.75 -12.37
C GLU A 187 -14.64 -2.64 -11.97
N LYS A 188 -14.93 -1.91 -10.88
CA LYS A 188 -14.04 -0.89 -10.30
C LYS A 188 -12.95 -1.54 -9.47
N ILE A 189 -12.02 -2.22 -10.15
CA ILE A 189 -10.87 -2.95 -9.57
C ILE A 189 -9.52 -2.49 -10.16
N ALA A 190 -9.47 -1.29 -10.73
CA ALA A 190 -8.25 -0.79 -11.35
C ALA A 190 -7.24 -0.25 -10.32
N ARG A 191 -7.70 0.33 -9.19
CA ARG A 191 -6.82 0.90 -8.18
C ARG A 191 -6.00 -0.19 -7.49
N ASN A 192 -4.67 0.03 -7.33
CA ASN A 192 -3.82 -0.93 -6.66
C ASN A 192 -4.16 -1.04 -5.16
N ALA A 193 -3.98 -2.22 -4.59
CA ALA A 193 -4.02 -2.46 -3.16
C ALA A 193 -2.62 -2.78 -2.58
N GLY A 194 -1.60 -2.76 -3.40
CA GLY A 194 -0.22 -3.05 -3.04
C GLY A 194 0.64 -3.42 -4.24
N LYS A 195 1.89 -3.74 -3.97
CA LYS A 195 2.85 -4.14 -5.00
C LYS A 195 2.54 -5.54 -5.56
N ILE A 196 2.88 -5.76 -6.83
CA ILE A 196 2.90 -7.12 -7.40
C ILE A 196 3.92 -7.96 -6.62
N PHE A 197 3.56 -9.17 -6.28
CA PHE A 197 4.41 -10.14 -5.58
C PHE A 197 4.40 -11.50 -6.25
N SER A 198 5.38 -12.34 -5.94
CA SER A 198 5.44 -13.72 -6.43
C SER A 198 4.81 -14.69 -5.41
N TRP A 199 4.01 -15.61 -5.90
CA TRP A 199 3.44 -16.71 -5.12
C TRP A 199 3.38 -17.98 -5.95
N LYS A 200 4.09 -19.03 -5.51
CA LYS A 200 4.14 -20.35 -6.20
C LYS A 200 4.42 -20.25 -7.70
N GLY A 201 5.37 -19.38 -8.07
CA GLY A 201 5.76 -19.15 -9.46
C GLY A 201 4.82 -18.26 -10.29
N LYS A 202 3.79 -17.71 -9.67
CA LYS A 202 2.85 -16.76 -10.29
C LYS A 202 3.12 -15.35 -9.79
N LEU A 203 2.90 -14.37 -10.66
CA LEU A 203 2.85 -12.95 -10.29
C LEU A 203 1.43 -12.61 -9.87
N ILE A 204 1.27 -12.00 -8.69
CA ILE A 204 -0.03 -11.63 -8.13
C ILE A 204 -0.09 -10.14 -7.91
N ARG A 205 -1.13 -9.50 -8.43
CA ARG A 205 -1.46 -8.09 -8.18
C ARG A 205 -2.62 -7.98 -7.19
N PRO A 206 -2.43 -7.35 -6.03
CA PRO A 206 -3.54 -6.95 -5.19
C PRO A 206 -4.17 -5.67 -5.76
N ALA A 207 -5.50 -5.66 -5.85
CA ALA A 207 -6.31 -4.55 -6.33
C ALA A 207 -7.43 -4.24 -5.35
N GLN A 208 -7.85 -2.98 -5.28
CA GLN A 208 -9.00 -2.56 -4.48
C GLN A 208 -10.29 -2.79 -5.25
N GLU A 209 -11.28 -3.35 -4.59
CA GLU A 209 -12.67 -3.39 -5.06
C GLU A 209 -13.40 -2.14 -4.55
N CYS A 210 -13.83 -1.29 -5.47
CA CYS A 210 -14.48 0.00 -5.19
C CYS A 210 -15.87 0.10 -5.80
N ASN A 211 -16.56 -1.03 -6.07
CA ASN A 211 -17.86 -1.03 -6.75
C ASN A 211 -18.95 -0.31 -5.93
N GLN A 212 -18.98 -0.54 -4.62
CA GLN A 212 -19.98 0.05 -3.73
C GLN A 212 -19.40 1.28 -2.98
N VAL A 213 -18.26 1.08 -2.35
CA VAL A 213 -17.53 2.11 -1.59
C VAL A 213 -16.03 1.94 -1.80
N TYR A 214 -15.28 3.01 -1.62
CA TYR A 214 -13.83 3.00 -1.65
C TYR A 214 -13.25 1.99 -0.65
N GLY A 215 -12.36 1.11 -1.14
CA GLY A 215 -11.65 0.15 -0.30
C GLY A 215 -12.57 -0.86 0.40
N HIS A 216 -13.62 -1.34 -0.30
CA HIS A 216 -14.57 -2.30 0.26
C HIS A 216 -13.94 -3.69 0.47
N ALA A 217 -13.19 -4.17 -0.51
CA ALA A 217 -12.55 -5.48 -0.51
C ALA A 217 -11.26 -5.44 -1.33
N MET A 218 -10.47 -6.52 -1.30
CA MET A 218 -9.32 -6.70 -2.18
C MET A 218 -9.55 -7.85 -3.16
N VAL A 219 -9.09 -7.64 -4.39
CA VAL A 219 -9.09 -8.64 -5.47
C VAL A 219 -7.64 -8.98 -5.78
N PHE A 220 -7.32 -10.27 -5.76
CA PHE A 220 -5.99 -10.77 -6.11
C PHE A 220 -6.03 -11.35 -7.51
N GLN A 221 -5.21 -10.79 -8.40
CA GLN A 221 -5.19 -11.12 -9.82
C GLN A 221 -3.85 -11.76 -10.19
N GLU A 222 -3.90 -12.89 -10.90
CA GLU A 222 -2.71 -13.40 -11.59
C GLU A 222 -2.34 -12.45 -12.73
N VAL A 223 -1.08 -12.08 -12.79
CA VAL A 223 -0.52 -11.19 -13.80
C VAL A 223 0.23 -12.03 -14.82
N SER A 224 -0.09 -11.88 -16.08
CA SER A 224 0.69 -12.41 -17.19
C SER A 224 1.25 -11.26 -18.02
N ILE A 225 2.52 -11.37 -18.41
CA ILE A 225 3.20 -10.38 -19.26
C ILE A 225 3.70 -11.09 -20.49
N LYS A 226 3.23 -10.65 -21.64
CA LYS A 226 3.66 -11.18 -22.95
C LYS A 226 3.97 -10.02 -23.87
N ASP A 227 5.19 -9.99 -24.42
CA ASP A 227 5.67 -8.91 -25.32
C ASP A 227 5.44 -7.50 -24.71
N GLY A 228 5.68 -7.36 -23.39
CA GLY A 228 5.50 -6.12 -22.64
C GLY A 228 4.03 -5.74 -22.37
N GLN A 229 3.06 -6.58 -22.75
CA GLN A 229 1.64 -6.37 -22.49
C GLN A 229 1.17 -7.16 -21.28
N PHE A 230 0.49 -6.49 -20.37
CA PHE A 230 -0.04 -7.04 -19.14
C PHE A 230 -1.47 -7.54 -19.33
N SER A 231 -1.78 -8.67 -18.73
CA SER A 231 -3.15 -9.18 -18.58
C SER A 231 -3.36 -9.68 -17.15
N PHE A 232 -4.61 -9.61 -16.70
CA PHE A 232 -4.99 -9.88 -15.31
C PHE A 232 -6.18 -10.82 -15.25
N ILE A 233 -6.08 -11.85 -14.40
CA ILE A 233 -7.16 -12.81 -14.14
C ILE A 233 -7.40 -12.89 -12.65
N GLU A 234 -8.63 -12.65 -12.18
CA GLU A 234 -9.00 -12.78 -10.77
C GLU A 234 -8.83 -14.22 -10.30
N LEU A 235 -8.08 -14.41 -9.20
CA LEU A 235 -7.90 -15.68 -8.52
C LEU A 235 -8.66 -15.75 -7.20
N TYR A 236 -8.72 -14.65 -6.45
CA TYR A 236 -9.25 -14.63 -5.10
C TYR A 236 -9.76 -13.24 -4.74
N ARG A 237 -10.82 -13.18 -3.95
CA ARG A 237 -11.38 -11.93 -3.42
C ARG A 237 -11.44 -12.05 -1.89
N TYR A 238 -10.81 -11.09 -1.22
CA TYR A 238 -10.75 -11.03 0.22
C TYR A 238 -11.65 -9.92 0.75
N ASN A 239 -12.56 -10.30 1.67
CA ASN A 239 -13.37 -9.38 2.46
C ASN A 239 -12.82 -9.32 3.89
N PRO A 240 -12.96 -8.18 4.60
CA PRO A 240 -12.40 -8.06 5.95
C PRO A 240 -13.01 -9.08 6.91
N THR A 241 -12.14 -9.78 7.63
CA THR A 241 -12.48 -10.85 8.58
C THR A 241 -12.25 -10.47 10.04
N HIS A 242 -11.75 -9.25 10.30
CA HIS A 242 -11.56 -8.76 11.67
C HIS A 242 -12.89 -8.74 12.44
N PRO A 243 -12.91 -9.09 13.74
CA PRO A 243 -14.15 -9.16 14.52
C PRO A 243 -14.99 -7.88 14.53
N THR A 244 -14.36 -6.70 14.52
CA THR A 244 -15.03 -5.39 14.60
C THR A 244 -14.77 -4.47 13.41
N PHE A 245 -13.63 -4.61 12.71
CA PHE A 245 -13.25 -3.81 11.54
C PHE A 245 -13.69 -4.53 10.26
N LYS A 246 -14.95 -4.37 9.87
CA LYS A 246 -15.60 -5.10 8.77
C LYS A 246 -16.08 -4.22 7.62
N VAL A 247 -15.75 -2.93 7.64
CA VAL A 247 -16.27 -1.96 6.66
C VAL A 247 -15.52 -2.04 5.35
N GLY A 248 -14.21 -2.34 5.39
CA GLY A 248 -13.37 -2.42 4.21
C GLY A 248 -11.97 -2.91 4.52
N THR A 249 -11.20 -3.10 3.45
CA THR A 249 -9.78 -3.48 3.43
C THR A 249 -9.23 -3.04 2.08
N HIS A 250 -8.08 -2.36 2.05
CA HIS A 250 -7.61 -1.79 0.79
C HIS A 250 -6.11 -1.93 0.53
N THR A 251 -5.34 -2.46 1.48
CA THR A 251 -3.90 -2.61 1.28
C THR A 251 -3.43 -3.99 1.72
N TYR A 252 -2.66 -4.61 0.84
CA TYR A 252 -1.88 -5.84 1.09
C TYR A 252 -0.50 -5.68 0.48
N ASN A 253 0.56 -5.79 1.29
CA ASN A 253 1.92 -5.77 0.83
C ASN A 253 2.71 -6.95 1.40
N GLN A 254 3.33 -7.73 0.53
CA GLN A 254 4.24 -8.81 0.87
C GLN A 254 5.68 -8.31 0.75
N SER A 255 6.52 -8.66 1.73
CA SER A 255 7.96 -8.41 1.67
C SER A 255 8.63 -9.35 0.66
N GLU A 256 9.92 -9.14 0.39
CA GLU A 256 10.74 -10.07 -0.41
C GLU A 256 10.83 -11.47 0.23
N GLY A 257 10.64 -11.55 1.57
CA GLY A 257 10.36 -12.79 2.28
C GLY A 257 8.88 -13.15 2.18
N GLU A 258 8.42 -14.08 3.02
CA GLU A 258 7.02 -14.53 2.99
C GLU A 258 6.06 -13.64 3.78
N MET A 259 6.56 -12.85 4.75
CA MET A 259 5.72 -12.02 5.60
C MET A 259 4.97 -10.94 4.80
N ALA A 260 3.70 -10.76 5.11
CA ALA A 260 2.88 -9.71 4.52
C ALA A 260 2.13 -8.91 5.59
N VAL A 261 1.59 -7.76 5.18
CA VAL A 261 0.83 -6.86 6.03
C VAL A 261 -0.43 -6.40 5.31
N ILE A 262 -1.51 -6.24 6.06
CA ILE A 262 -2.81 -5.77 5.55
C ILE A 262 -3.38 -4.68 6.45
N ASP A 263 -4.38 -3.97 5.94
CA ASP A 263 -5.24 -3.10 6.73
C ASP A 263 -6.71 -3.49 6.63
N VAL A 264 -7.47 -3.12 7.65
CA VAL A 264 -8.93 -3.24 7.69
C VAL A 264 -9.55 -1.99 8.27
N LYS A 265 -10.72 -1.62 7.74
CA LYS A 265 -11.48 -0.44 8.11
C LYS A 265 -12.64 -0.78 9.02
N GLY A 266 -12.83 0.02 10.04
CA GLY A 266 -13.99 -0.02 10.93
C GLY A 266 -14.57 1.37 11.15
N ARG A 267 -15.59 1.42 12.01
CA ARG A 267 -16.18 2.66 12.52
C ARG A 267 -15.88 2.74 14.02
N ARG A 268 -15.43 3.91 14.43
CA ARG A 268 -15.18 4.22 15.85
C ARG A 268 -16.48 4.61 16.56
#